data_9a192f48de71ad843b2879b75d243a2d
#
_entry.id   9a192f48de71ad843b2879b75d243a2d
#
_cell.length_a   1.000
_cell.length_b   1.000
_cell.length_c   1.000
_cell.angle_alpha   90.00
_cell.angle_beta   90.00
_cell.angle_gamma   90.00
#
_symmetry.space_group_name_H-M   'P 1'
#
loop_
_entity.id
_entity.type
_entity.pdbx_description
1 polymer ?
#
loop_
_entity_poly.entity_id
_entity_poly.type
_entity_poly.pdbx_seq_one_letter_code
_entity_poly.pdbx_strand_id
1 'polypeptide(L)'
;MHPSPSLSAASLERGCALTAVAFSERRRHGARLVAGERRAFGLDPSRTLVQVPYPPPPDWTRRTLTCGIALQCAPSKDRVARYRLHELSPRELASVAVVEGGVAMGWIAVRFPGLIPELRRVLPELEAADPETDGPQILDRAVALARSRQTPPPHPLLGDPPLTVPARGRMAVALRRMYGRMPWTSPRTDSYRAMSVPVGGEGGVRNPNLPPPSRPEDDEIEIRPDRRPGIPYPEWNLWTKRFRPDHVAVLERRQPPLGRTPAPVAVDVRRWFRQPTHRALIGGREDGVDLDIDRYIGHFVDLRTGTAAQPRVFRDLVPAARDVATAVLLDGSSSLGVHQGRTFALELACADALSDAMAAAAQQHGIFVFTGNTRHRVEVRCLKDFDEPRFVHPGGLGLRAGGYTRLGAPLRHLTRRLLDRPAGRRLLIVIGDGLISDEGYEGRYAWADVAHAVEEADEAGVAVYYLGVGPVRVDPLPVVFGQRRSQRIHRVEELPRVLAHVHRELVAM
;
A
#
# COMPACT_ATOMS: atom_id res chain seq x y z
N MET A 1 12.70 -33.74 30.77
CA MET A 1 11.96 -32.57 30.27
C MET A 1 12.90 -31.77 29.36
N HIS A 2 12.78 -31.92 28.04
CA HIS A 2 13.54 -31.09 27.11
C HIS A 2 12.90 -29.70 27.03
N PRO A 3 13.64 -28.60 27.17
CA PRO A 3 13.10 -27.27 26.98
C PRO A 3 12.68 -27.15 25.53
N SER A 4 11.41 -26.79 25.30
CA SER A 4 10.90 -26.51 23.98
C SER A 4 11.74 -25.39 23.34
N PRO A 5 12.14 -25.49 22.06
CA PRO A 5 12.96 -24.47 21.40
C PRO A 5 12.20 -23.12 21.44
N SER A 6 12.81 -22.13 22.06
CA SER A 6 12.31 -20.77 22.07
C SER A 6 12.26 -20.28 20.62
N LEU A 7 11.05 -20.11 20.06
CA LEU A 7 10.88 -19.50 18.75
C LEU A 7 11.52 -18.11 18.77
N SER A 8 12.34 -17.81 17.78
CA SER A 8 12.89 -16.46 17.64
C SER A 8 11.74 -15.45 17.49
N ALA A 9 11.90 -14.23 18.03
CA ALA A 9 10.90 -13.18 17.91
C ALA A 9 10.44 -12.96 16.45
N ALA A 10 11.38 -13.06 15.50
CA ALA A 10 11.09 -12.96 14.08
C ALA A 10 10.16 -14.08 13.56
N SER A 11 10.34 -15.31 14.04
CA SER A 11 9.46 -16.44 13.67
C SER A 11 8.06 -16.28 14.24
N LEU A 12 7.97 -15.78 15.48
CA LEU A 12 6.68 -15.49 16.12
C LEU A 12 5.96 -14.36 15.38
N GLU A 13 6.66 -13.28 15.06
CA GLU A 13 6.08 -12.15 14.31
C GLU A 13 5.53 -12.58 12.96
N ARG A 14 6.30 -13.38 12.22
CA ARG A 14 5.90 -13.91 10.92
C ARG A 14 4.65 -14.80 11.03
N GLY A 15 4.60 -15.68 12.04
CA GLY A 15 3.43 -16.51 12.32
C GLY A 15 2.18 -15.66 12.65
N CYS A 16 2.34 -14.65 13.50
CA CYS A 16 1.26 -13.71 13.84
C CYS A 16 0.78 -12.92 12.62
N ALA A 17 1.71 -12.51 11.76
CA ALA A 17 1.37 -11.77 10.53
C ALA A 17 0.51 -12.62 9.58
N LEU A 18 0.89 -13.86 9.31
CA LEU A 18 0.10 -14.80 8.49
C LEU A 18 -1.28 -15.04 9.11
N THR A 19 -1.34 -15.21 10.43
CA THR A 19 -2.60 -15.39 11.15
C THR A 19 -3.52 -14.17 11.01
N ALA A 20 -2.98 -12.96 11.10
CA ALA A 20 -3.74 -11.73 10.93
C ALA A 20 -4.32 -11.59 9.51
N VAL A 21 -3.54 -11.89 8.49
CA VAL A 21 -4.00 -11.89 7.09
C VAL A 21 -5.14 -12.90 6.90
N ALA A 22 -4.97 -14.12 7.42
CA ALA A 22 -5.96 -15.19 7.27
C ALA A 22 -7.31 -14.84 7.93
N PHE A 23 -7.29 -14.30 9.16
CA PHE A 23 -8.53 -13.95 9.88
C PHE A 23 -9.19 -12.68 9.35
N SER A 24 -8.44 -11.74 8.82
CA SER A 24 -8.98 -10.45 8.42
C SER A 24 -9.50 -10.40 6.99
N GLU A 25 -9.37 -11.48 6.23
CA GLU A 25 -9.71 -11.48 4.79
C GLU A 25 -9.04 -10.28 4.07
N ARG A 26 -7.73 -10.11 4.29
CA ARG A 26 -6.88 -9.02 3.76
C ARG A 26 -7.12 -7.61 4.32
N ARG A 27 -8.06 -7.41 5.25
CA ARG A 27 -8.20 -6.08 5.93
C ARG A 27 -7.00 -5.74 6.79
N ARG A 28 -6.23 -6.75 7.23
CA ARG A 28 -4.97 -6.59 7.97
C ARG A 28 -3.84 -7.14 7.10
N HIS A 29 -2.80 -6.37 6.95
CA HIS A 29 -1.65 -6.74 6.13
C HIS A 29 -0.55 -7.47 6.91
N GLY A 30 -0.69 -7.57 8.20
CA GLY A 30 0.28 -8.28 9.04
C GLY A 30 0.12 -8.05 10.53
N ALA A 31 1.13 -8.48 11.28
CA ALA A 31 1.24 -8.24 12.71
C ALA A 31 2.66 -7.76 13.04
N ARG A 32 2.80 -7.00 14.12
CA ARG A 32 4.07 -6.50 14.65
C ARG A 32 4.16 -6.79 16.13
N LEU A 33 5.30 -7.28 16.59
CA LEU A 33 5.58 -7.43 18.01
C LEU A 33 5.89 -6.05 18.61
N VAL A 34 5.21 -5.72 19.70
CA VAL A 34 5.35 -4.43 20.39
C VAL A 34 5.74 -4.69 21.84
N ALA A 35 6.92 -4.22 22.22
CA ALA A 35 7.32 -4.17 23.62
C ALA A 35 6.69 -2.93 24.29
N GLY A 36 5.93 -3.14 25.35
CA GLY A 36 5.28 -2.04 26.07
C GLY A 36 4.83 -2.44 27.47
N GLU A 37 4.66 -1.45 28.33
CA GLU A 37 4.28 -1.67 29.72
C GLU A 37 2.90 -2.34 29.86
N ARG A 38 1.94 -2.03 28.97
CA ARG A 38 0.57 -2.53 29.06
C ARG A 38 0.34 -3.94 28.55
N ARG A 39 1.30 -4.52 27.83
CA ARG A 39 1.22 -5.88 27.26
C ARG A 39 -0.16 -6.24 26.68
N ALA A 40 -0.80 -5.32 26.00
CA ALA A 40 -2.12 -5.49 25.41
C ALA A 40 -2.04 -5.56 23.88
N PHE A 41 -2.99 -6.24 23.27
CA PHE A 41 -3.19 -6.18 21.81
C PHE A 41 -3.61 -4.78 21.37
N GLY A 42 -3.51 -4.50 20.10
CA GLY A 42 -3.97 -3.26 19.50
C GLY A 42 -3.94 -3.28 17.99
N LEU A 43 -4.38 -2.18 17.42
CA LEU A 43 -4.22 -1.90 16.00
C LEU A 43 -3.35 -0.66 15.86
N ASP A 44 -2.52 -0.64 14.84
CA ASP A 44 -1.81 0.57 14.46
C ASP A 44 -2.80 1.68 14.02
N PRO A 45 -2.38 2.95 13.93
CA PRO A 45 -3.28 4.04 13.55
C PRO A 45 -3.94 3.87 12.17
N SER A 46 -3.29 3.16 11.24
CA SER A 46 -3.85 2.84 9.92
C SER A 46 -4.80 1.65 9.95
N ARG A 47 -4.83 0.89 11.05
CA ARG A 47 -5.62 -0.34 11.24
C ARG A 47 -5.22 -1.50 10.33
N THR A 48 -4.04 -1.44 9.75
CA THR A 48 -3.54 -2.47 8.82
C THR A 48 -2.64 -3.48 9.50
N LEU A 49 -2.03 -3.13 10.64
CA LEU A 49 -1.17 -4.02 11.41
C LEU A 49 -1.76 -4.31 12.79
N VAL A 50 -1.78 -5.59 13.15
CA VAL A 50 -2.12 -6.02 14.50
C VAL A 50 -0.89 -5.87 15.39
N GLN A 51 -0.99 -5.11 16.46
CA GLN A 51 0.04 -5.00 17.49
C GLN A 51 -0.10 -6.15 18.47
N VAL A 52 0.93 -6.98 18.56
CA VAL A 52 0.97 -8.17 19.43
C VAL A 52 1.92 -7.89 20.59
N PRO A 53 1.49 -8.04 21.85
CA PRO A 53 2.35 -7.80 22.99
C PRO A 53 3.53 -8.80 23.03
N TYR A 54 4.73 -8.26 23.29
CA TYR A 54 5.95 -9.07 23.40
C TYR A 54 6.85 -8.58 24.54
N PRO A 55 7.36 -9.45 25.42
CA PRO A 55 6.99 -10.86 25.54
C PRO A 55 5.50 -11.02 25.94
N PRO A 56 4.83 -12.09 25.47
CA PRO A 56 3.46 -12.33 25.85
C PRO A 56 3.35 -12.58 27.36
N PRO A 57 2.20 -12.32 27.99
CA PRO A 57 1.96 -12.72 29.36
C PRO A 57 2.24 -14.21 29.59
N PRO A 58 2.78 -14.61 30.75
CA PRO A 58 3.27 -15.98 30.97
C PRO A 58 2.16 -17.05 30.96
N ASP A 59 0.93 -16.64 31.21
CA ASP A 59 -0.28 -17.46 31.19
C ASP A 59 -0.88 -17.66 29.78
N TRP A 60 -0.35 -16.96 28.77
CA TRP A 60 -0.88 -17.03 27.42
C TRP A 60 -0.22 -18.17 26.63
N THR A 61 -1.08 -19.00 26.07
CA THR A 61 -0.70 -20.04 25.12
C THR A 61 -0.61 -19.48 23.70
N ARG A 62 -0.07 -20.23 22.75
CA ARG A 62 -0.14 -19.88 21.34
C ARG A 62 -1.59 -19.72 20.85
N ARG A 63 -2.50 -20.52 21.40
CA ARG A 63 -3.93 -20.47 21.07
C ARG A 63 -4.55 -19.19 21.61
N THR A 64 -4.14 -18.74 22.79
CA THR A 64 -4.55 -17.44 23.35
C THR A 64 -4.10 -16.28 22.47
N LEU A 65 -2.83 -16.32 21.97
CA LEU A 65 -2.34 -15.31 21.02
C LEU A 65 -3.15 -15.31 19.72
N THR A 66 -3.49 -16.49 19.20
CA THR A 66 -4.34 -16.62 18.01
C THR A 66 -5.73 -15.99 18.23
N CYS A 67 -6.32 -16.22 19.41
CA CYS A 67 -7.60 -15.59 19.81
C CYS A 67 -7.50 -14.06 19.85
N GLY A 68 -6.41 -13.53 20.44
CA GLY A 68 -6.17 -12.09 20.47
C GLY A 68 -6.05 -11.48 19.08
N ILE A 69 -5.33 -12.14 18.18
CA ILE A 69 -5.24 -11.70 16.77
C ILE A 69 -6.62 -11.73 16.11
N ALA A 70 -7.40 -12.80 16.29
CA ALA A 70 -8.73 -12.92 15.72
C ALA A 70 -9.67 -11.79 16.19
N LEU A 71 -9.63 -11.42 17.48
CA LEU A 71 -10.38 -10.28 18.02
C LEU A 71 -9.99 -8.95 17.35
N GLN A 72 -8.70 -8.71 17.07
CA GLN A 72 -8.25 -7.50 16.36
C GLN A 72 -8.61 -7.51 14.86
N CYS A 73 -8.88 -8.69 14.30
CA CYS A 73 -9.29 -8.84 12.90
C CYS A 73 -10.80 -8.69 12.68
N ALA A 74 -11.60 -8.60 13.73
CA ALA A 74 -13.04 -8.45 13.61
C ALA A 74 -13.46 -7.16 12.89
N PRO A 75 -14.53 -7.19 12.04
CA PRO A 75 -15.03 -6.00 11.33
C PRO A 75 -15.54 -4.89 12.27
N SER A 76 -15.97 -5.25 13.48
CA SER A 76 -16.41 -4.32 14.53
C SER A 76 -15.35 -3.30 14.89
N LYS A 77 -14.07 -3.66 14.90
CA LYS A 77 -12.95 -2.73 15.13
C LYS A 77 -12.96 -1.57 14.12
N ASP A 78 -13.20 -1.87 12.84
CA ASP A 78 -13.22 -0.88 11.78
C ASP A 78 -14.49 -0.02 11.82
N ARG A 79 -15.63 -0.61 12.24
CA ARG A 79 -16.89 0.13 12.45
C ARG A 79 -16.74 1.18 13.55
N VAL A 80 -16.18 0.81 14.70
CA VAL A 80 -15.98 1.70 15.85
C VAL A 80 -14.92 2.78 15.55
N ALA A 81 -13.86 2.43 14.83
CA ALA A 81 -12.78 3.36 14.50
C ALA A 81 -13.20 4.54 13.60
N ARG A 82 -14.39 4.50 13.01
CA ARG A 82 -14.94 5.60 12.20
C ARG A 82 -15.39 6.80 13.01
N TYR A 83 -15.44 6.67 14.35
CA TYR A 83 -15.98 7.69 15.25
C TYR A 83 -14.87 8.36 16.07
N ARG A 84 -15.19 9.47 16.73
CA ARG A 84 -14.25 10.31 17.48
C ARG A 84 -13.91 9.72 18.84
N LEU A 85 -13.26 8.57 18.88
CA LEU A 85 -12.92 7.87 20.13
C LEU A 85 -12.02 8.69 21.05
N HIS A 86 -11.24 9.63 20.53
CA HIS A 86 -10.39 10.52 21.33
C HIS A 86 -11.16 11.51 22.21
N GLU A 87 -12.45 11.69 21.98
CA GLU A 87 -13.31 12.50 22.81
C GLU A 87 -13.89 11.73 24.01
N LEU A 88 -13.71 10.41 24.05
CA LEU A 88 -14.17 9.55 25.14
C LEU A 88 -13.23 9.63 26.35
N SER A 89 -13.80 9.50 27.55
CA SER A 89 -13.01 9.35 28.77
C SER A 89 -12.32 7.99 28.80
N PRO A 90 -11.24 7.80 29.58
CA PRO A 90 -10.57 6.51 29.72
C PRO A 90 -11.51 5.36 30.12
N ARG A 91 -12.50 5.66 30.97
CA ARG A 91 -13.50 4.67 31.39
C ARG A 91 -14.44 4.27 30.25
N GLU A 92 -14.85 5.24 29.43
CA GLU A 92 -15.68 4.96 28.26
C GLU A 92 -14.90 4.19 27.20
N LEU A 93 -13.61 4.50 26.98
CA LEU A 93 -12.74 3.74 26.10
C LEU A 93 -12.56 2.28 26.55
N ALA A 94 -12.38 2.05 27.86
CA ALA A 94 -12.34 0.71 28.43
C ALA A 94 -13.65 -0.06 28.17
N SER A 95 -14.79 0.63 28.35
CA SER A 95 -16.11 0.05 28.07
C SER A 95 -16.32 -0.23 26.58
N VAL A 96 -15.75 0.60 25.67
CA VAL A 96 -15.77 0.32 24.23
C VAL A 96 -15.03 -0.97 23.93
N ALA A 97 -13.85 -1.20 24.53
CA ALA A 97 -13.10 -2.44 24.33
C ALA A 97 -13.91 -3.68 24.75
N VAL A 98 -14.68 -3.59 25.82
CA VAL A 98 -15.51 -4.72 26.31
C VAL A 98 -16.71 -4.97 25.40
N VAL A 99 -17.49 -3.93 25.08
CA VAL A 99 -18.71 -4.08 24.26
C VAL A 99 -18.35 -4.50 22.83
N GLU A 100 -17.33 -3.87 22.26
CA GLU A 100 -16.84 -4.23 20.93
C GLU A 100 -16.26 -5.65 20.92
N GLY A 101 -15.55 -6.04 21.99
CA GLY A 101 -15.03 -7.39 22.19
C GLY A 101 -16.13 -8.46 22.17
N GLY A 102 -17.31 -8.17 22.74
CA GLY A 102 -18.48 -9.05 22.64
C GLY A 102 -18.99 -9.22 21.21
N VAL A 103 -19.02 -8.14 20.44
CA VAL A 103 -19.40 -8.17 19.01
C VAL A 103 -18.36 -8.94 18.19
N ALA A 104 -17.06 -8.73 18.47
CA ALA A 104 -15.97 -9.47 17.85
C ALA A 104 -16.03 -10.97 18.18
N MET A 105 -16.36 -11.33 19.43
CA MET A 105 -16.55 -12.71 19.84
C MET A 105 -17.75 -13.36 19.12
N GLY A 106 -18.84 -12.64 18.91
CA GLY A 106 -19.97 -13.09 18.12
C GLY A 106 -19.56 -13.38 16.67
N TRP A 107 -18.78 -12.52 16.06
CA TRP A 107 -18.24 -12.74 14.71
C TRP A 107 -17.32 -13.96 14.66
N ILE A 108 -16.44 -14.15 15.68
CA ILE A 108 -15.58 -15.33 15.79
C ILE A 108 -16.43 -16.61 15.95
N ALA A 109 -17.51 -16.56 16.73
CA ALA A 109 -18.38 -17.70 16.94
C ALA A 109 -18.99 -18.23 15.63
N VAL A 110 -19.34 -17.33 14.72
CA VAL A 110 -19.89 -17.68 13.39
C VAL A 110 -18.79 -18.14 12.44
N ARG A 111 -17.67 -17.45 12.40
CA ARG A 111 -16.63 -17.66 11.37
C ARG A 111 -15.57 -18.68 11.78
N PHE A 112 -15.19 -18.72 13.05
CA PHE A 112 -14.10 -19.51 13.61
C PHE A 112 -14.48 -20.19 14.92
N PRO A 113 -15.52 -21.02 14.96
CA PRO A 113 -16.09 -21.58 16.20
C PRO A 113 -15.08 -22.36 17.04
N GLY A 114 -14.01 -22.89 16.41
CA GLY A 114 -12.95 -23.61 17.11
C GLY A 114 -12.14 -22.76 18.11
N LEU A 115 -12.22 -21.42 18.05
CA LEU A 115 -11.55 -20.52 18.99
C LEU A 115 -12.38 -20.21 20.24
N ILE A 116 -13.69 -20.47 20.21
CA ILE A 116 -14.62 -20.13 21.31
C ILE A 116 -14.28 -20.78 22.64
N PRO A 117 -13.87 -22.08 22.72
CA PRO A 117 -13.51 -22.69 24.00
C PRO A 117 -12.35 -21.96 24.69
N GLU A 118 -11.33 -21.52 23.90
CA GLU A 118 -10.20 -20.78 24.46
C GLU A 118 -10.61 -19.35 24.86
N LEU A 119 -11.41 -18.67 24.07
CA LEU A 119 -11.95 -17.35 24.40
C LEU A 119 -12.77 -17.37 25.70
N ARG A 120 -13.63 -18.36 25.87
CA ARG A 120 -14.41 -18.54 27.13
C ARG A 120 -13.53 -18.86 28.33
N ARG A 121 -12.42 -19.59 28.12
CA ARG A 121 -11.46 -19.88 29.19
C ARG A 121 -10.76 -18.61 29.68
N VAL A 122 -10.39 -17.70 28.74
CA VAL A 122 -9.61 -16.50 29.06
C VAL A 122 -10.50 -15.29 29.38
N LEU A 123 -11.67 -15.22 28.78
CA LEU A 123 -12.66 -14.14 28.91
C LEU A 123 -14.01 -14.72 29.37
N PRO A 124 -14.11 -15.29 30.57
CA PRO A 124 -15.34 -15.99 31.02
C PRO A 124 -16.55 -15.06 31.18
N GLU A 125 -16.30 -13.79 31.45
CA GLU A 125 -17.35 -12.78 31.66
C GLU A 125 -17.81 -12.09 30.35
N LEU A 126 -17.13 -12.37 29.23
CA LEU A 126 -17.45 -11.74 27.95
C LEU A 126 -18.51 -12.56 27.22
N GLU A 127 -19.69 -12.00 27.06
CA GLU A 127 -20.75 -12.60 26.28
C GLU A 127 -20.62 -12.24 24.78
N ALA A 128 -20.89 -13.21 23.91
CA ALA A 128 -20.94 -12.98 22.48
C ALA A 128 -22.19 -12.16 22.13
N ALA A 129 -21.99 -11.06 21.41
CA ALA A 129 -23.06 -10.21 20.93
C ALA A 129 -23.27 -10.38 19.42
N ASP A 130 -24.35 -9.80 18.88
CA ASP A 130 -24.65 -9.83 17.46
C ASP A 130 -23.47 -9.26 16.63
N PRO A 131 -22.85 -10.04 15.74
CA PRO A 131 -21.73 -9.63 14.92
C PRO A 131 -22.03 -8.46 13.98
N GLU A 132 -23.30 -8.24 13.62
CA GLU A 132 -23.70 -7.15 12.74
C GLU A 132 -24.04 -5.84 13.47
N THR A 133 -23.91 -5.79 14.79
CA THR A 133 -24.12 -4.56 15.59
C THR A 133 -23.32 -3.40 15.01
N ASP A 134 -23.97 -2.29 14.72
CA ASP A 134 -23.34 -1.12 14.11
C ASP A 134 -22.47 -0.30 15.10
N GLY A 135 -21.66 0.62 14.56
CA GLY A 135 -20.75 1.45 15.36
C GLY A 135 -21.47 2.32 16.42
N PRO A 136 -22.54 3.06 16.08
CA PRO A 136 -23.29 3.85 17.05
C PRO A 136 -23.84 3.01 18.20
N GLN A 137 -24.44 1.86 17.90
CA GLN A 137 -25.00 0.99 18.94
C GLN A 137 -23.92 0.44 19.89
N ILE A 138 -22.74 0.09 19.36
CA ILE A 138 -21.59 -0.32 20.18
C ILE A 138 -21.19 0.82 21.13
N LEU A 139 -21.11 2.05 20.62
CA LEU A 139 -20.70 3.21 21.40
C LEU A 139 -21.75 3.64 22.42
N ASP A 140 -23.03 3.59 22.09
CA ASP A 140 -24.12 3.88 23.02
C ASP A 140 -24.15 2.88 24.19
N ARG A 141 -24.00 1.58 23.88
CA ARG A 141 -23.90 0.53 24.92
C ARG A 141 -22.64 0.71 25.76
N ALA A 142 -21.53 1.09 25.18
CA ALA A 142 -20.27 1.32 25.88
C ALA A 142 -20.37 2.52 26.86
N VAL A 143 -21.03 3.61 26.45
CA VAL A 143 -21.27 4.76 27.34
C VAL A 143 -22.26 4.42 28.44
N ALA A 144 -23.29 3.64 28.14
CA ALA A 144 -24.22 3.15 29.17
C ALA A 144 -23.49 2.27 30.20
N LEU A 145 -22.63 1.35 29.72
CA LEU A 145 -21.80 0.50 30.58
C LEU A 145 -20.83 1.33 31.43
N ALA A 146 -20.19 2.35 30.87
CA ALA A 146 -19.28 3.23 31.59
C ALA A 146 -19.95 4.02 32.71
N ARG A 147 -21.25 4.30 32.60
CA ARG A 147 -22.05 4.95 33.63
C ARG A 147 -22.49 4.00 34.74
N SER A 148 -22.53 2.70 34.47
CA SER A 148 -22.84 1.70 35.49
C SER A 148 -21.67 1.57 36.49
N ARG A 149 -21.97 1.11 37.73
CA ARG A 149 -20.92 0.84 38.72
C ARG A 149 -20.14 -0.45 38.43
N GLN A 150 -20.56 -1.26 37.46
CA GLN A 150 -20.07 -2.60 37.12
C GLN A 150 -19.23 -2.61 35.84
N THR A 151 -18.42 -1.60 35.59
CA THR A 151 -17.52 -1.61 34.41
C THR A 151 -16.39 -2.61 34.65
N PRO A 152 -16.31 -3.72 33.92
CA PRO A 152 -15.19 -4.66 34.06
C PRO A 152 -13.87 -4.00 33.64
N PRO A 153 -12.75 -4.39 34.24
CA PRO A 153 -11.45 -3.91 33.81
C PRO A 153 -11.16 -4.37 32.35
N PRO A 154 -10.51 -3.53 31.53
CA PRO A 154 -10.16 -3.92 30.17
C PRO A 154 -9.17 -5.08 30.19
N HIS A 155 -9.51 -6.19 29.55
CA HIS A 155 -8.61 -7.34 29.44
C HIS A 155 -7.61 -7.12 28.30
N PRO A 156 -6.31 -7.43 28.48
CA PRO A 156 -5.28 -7.20 27.46
C PRO A 156 -5.54 -7.87 26.09
N LEU A 157 -6.29 -8.96 26.08
CA LEU A 157 -6.68 -9.68 24.85
C LEU A 157 -7.65 -8.87 23.99
N LEU A 158 -8.53 -8.06 24.58
CA LEU A 158 -9.48 -7.20 23.85
C LEU A 158 -8.75 -6.06 23.12
N GLY A 159 -7.63 -5.65 23.67
CA GLY A 159 -6.81 -4.58 23.13
C GLY A 159 -7.36 -3.19 23.37
N ASP A 160 -6.53 -2.21 23.05
CA ASP A 160 -6.96 -0.81 23.09
C ASP A 160 -7.81 -0.47 21.85
N PRO A 161 -8.86 0.34 21.98
CA PRO A 161 -9.60 0.83 20.82
C PRO A 161 -8.67 1.59 19.87
N PRO A 162 -8.87 1.50 18.55
CA PRO A 162 -7.99 2.12 17.56
C PRO A 162 -8.10 3.65 17.60
N LEU A 163 -7.22 4.29 18.35
CA LEU A 163 -7.11 5.76 18.43
C LEU A 163 -6.26 6.27 17.27
N THR A 164 -6.82 7.11 16.44
CA THR A 164 -6.09 7.69 15.28
C THR A 164 -5.48 9.05 15.57
N VAL A 165 -5.79 9.67 16.73
CA VAL A 165 -5.25 10.98 17.15
C VAL A 165 -4.85 10.90 18.62
N PRO A 166 -3.68 11.47 19.03
CA PRO A 166 -3.32 11.54 20.43
C PRO A 166 -4.42 12.27 21.22
N ALA A 167 -4.87 11.65 22.31
CA ALA A 167 -5.93 12.17 23.13
C ALA A 167 -5.61 13.58 23.67
N ARG A 168 -6.24 14.58 23.14
CA ARG A 168 -6.38 15.90 23.81
C ARG A 168 -7.46 15.75 24.91
N GLY A 169 -7.24 14.75 25.79
CA GLY A 169 -8.30 14.08 26.51
C GLY A 169 -9.09 14.89 27.52
N ARG A 170 -8.49 15.86 28.22
CA ARG A 170 -9.20 16.55 29.31
C ARG A 170 -10.15 17.65 28.83
N MET A 171 -9.76 18.39 27.81
CA MET A 171 -10.55 19.50 27.29
C MET A 171 -11.73 19.05 26.44
N ALA A 172 -11.55 18.01 25.62
CA ALA A 172 -12.62 17.42 24.80
C ALA A 172 -13.70 16.76 25.67
N VAL A 173 -13.31 16.08 26.75
CA VAL A 173 -14.24 15.49 27.71
C VAL A 173 -15.03 16.57 28.44
N ALA A 174 -14.39 17.68 28.84
CA ALA A 174 -15.05 18.82 29.50
C ALA A 174 -16.04 19.50 28.55
N LEU A 175 -15.67 19.76 27.30
CA LEU A 175 -16.56 20.33 26.27
C LEU A 175 -17.76 19.42 25.98
N ARG A 176 -17.54 18.10 25.91
CA ARG A 176 -18.67 17.15 25.76
C ARG A 176 -19.64 17.17 26.90
N ARG A 177 -19.14 17.26 28.15
CA ARG A 177 -19.98 17.38 29.32
C ARG A 177 -20.80 18.65 29.31
N MET A 178 -20.26 19.77 28.83
CA MET A 178 -20.96 21.04 28.71
C MET A 178 -22.05 21.04 27.65
N TYR A 179 -21.78 20.44 26.49
CA TYR A 179 -22.69 20.54 25.32
C TYR A 179 -23.54 19.31 25.09
N GLY A 180 -23.43 18.26 25.90
CA GLY A 180 -24.28 17.06 25.82
C GLY A 180 -24.21 16.28 24.49
N ARG A 181 -23.32 16.63 23.58
CA ARG A 181 -23.18 15.98 22.26
C ARG A 181 -22.43 14.67 22.39
N MET A 182 -23.01 13.61 21.84
CA MET A 182 -22.37 12.31 21.73
C MET A 182 -21.37 12.32 20.57
N PRO A 183 -20.07 11.97 20.79
CA PRO A 183 -19.02 12.11 19.76
C PRO A 183 -19.20 11.20 18.54
N TRP A 184 -20.02 10.15 18.64
CA TRP A 184 -20.28 9.19 17.57
C TRP A 184 -21.58 9.44 16.80
N THR A 185 -22.42 10.39 17.18
CA THR A 185 -23.62 10.74 16.42
C THR A 185 -23.30 11.35 15.06
N SER A 186 -22.08 11.88 14.91
CA SER A 186 -21.54 12.33 13.62
C SER A 186 -20.40 11.42 13.23
N PRO A 187 -20.51 10.69 12.11
CA PRO A 187 -19.40 9.90 11.59
C PRO A 187 -18.16 10.77 11.39
N ARG A 188 -17.01 10.19 11.61
CA ARG A 188 -15.75 10.87 11.38
C ARG A 188 -15.60 11.17 9.89
N THR A 189 -15.70 12.43 9.52
CA THR A 189 -15.48 12.93 8.15
C THR A 189 -14.03 13.29 7.86
N ASP A 190 -13.17 13.17 8.86
CA ASP A 190 -11.88 13.84 8.91
C ASP A 190 -10.68 12.97 8.54
N SER A 191 -10.89 11.69 8.23
CA SER A 191 -9.77 10.80 7.89
C SER A 191 -9.10 11.13 6.55
N TYR A 192 -9.74 11.93 5.74
CA TYR A 192 -9.32 12.25 4.37
C TYR A 192 -9.37 13.76 4.06
N ARG A 193 -9.03 14.61 5.00
CA ARG A 193 -8.55 15.94 4.65
C ARG A 193 -7.17 15.80 3.99
N ALA A 194 -7.13 15.15 2.84
CA ALA A 194 -6.17 15.52 1.85
C ALA A 194 -6.43 17.00 1.61
N MET A 195 -5.42 17.83 1.76
CA MET A 195 -5.52 19.21 1.29
C MET A 195 -5.77 19.10 -0.21
N SER A 196 -7.04 19.23 -0.60
CA SER A 196 -7.37 19.40 -2.01
C SER A 196 -6.75 20.72 -2.40
N VAL A 197 -5.83 20.69 -3.35
CA VAL A 197 -5.39 21.93 -4.03
C VAL A 197 -6.62 22.40 -4.78
N PRO A 198 -7.12 23.64 -4.55
CA PRO A 198 -8.27 24.13 -5.29
C PRO A 198 -7.96 24.08 -6.78
N VAL A 199 -8.72 23.31 -7.53
CA VAL A 199 -8.65 23.35 -8.98
C VAL A 199 -9.25 24.67 -9.40
N GLY A 200 -8.39 25.64 -9.71
CA GLY A 200 -8.79 26.96 -10.19
C GLY A 200 -9.45 26.86 -11.57
N GLY A 201 -10.74 26.70 -11.57
CA GLY A 201 -11.63 26.86 -12.72
C GLY A 201 -12.83 27.68 -12.27
N GLU A 202 -13.49 28.38 -13.16
CA GLU A 202 -14.65 29.29 -12.92
C GLU A 202 -15.91 28.60 -12.33
N GLY A 203 -15.81 27.32 -11.94
CA GLY A 203 -16.85 26.59 -11.23
C GLY A 203 -16.42 26.38 -9.78
N GLY A 204 -17.14 26.94 -8.85
CA GLY A 204 -16.83 26.96 -7.41
C GLY A 204 -16.36 25.61 -6.85
N VAL A 205 -15.53 25.70 -5.81
CA VAL A 205 -14.97 24.56 -5.06
C VAL A 205 -16.06 23.56 -4.72
N ARG A 206 -16.14 22.44 -5.46
CA ARG A 206 -17.03 21.34 -5.12
C ARG A 206 -16.46 20.71 -3.85
N ASN A 207 -17.31 20.55 -2.84
CA ASN A 207 -16.94 19.87 -1.61
C ASN A 207 -16.61 18.39 -1.93
N PRO A 208 -15.37 17.92 -1.77
CA PRO A 208 -14.98 16.56 -2.15
C PRO A 208 -15.70 15.47 -1.33
N ASN A 209 -16.43 15.86 -0.29
CA ASN A 209 -17.22 14.96 0.54
C ASN A 209 -18.70 14.85 0.11
N LEU A 210 -19.12 15.65 -0.87
CA LEU A 210 -20.44 15.50 -1.46
C LEU A 210 -20.41 14.42 -2.55
N PRO A 211 -21.47 13.62 -2.68
CA PRO A 211 -21.59 12.71 -3.81
C PRO A 211 -21.55 13.54 -5.12
N PRO A 212 -20.92 13.02 -6.16
CA PRO A 212 -21.03 13.63 -7.47
C PRO A 212 -22.52 13.75 -7.83
N PRO A 213 -22.91 14.81 -8.53
CA PRO A 213 -24.30 14.97 -8.94
C PRO A 213 -24.74 13.71 -9.71
N SER A 214 -25.77 13.06 -9.19
CA SER A 214 -26.30 11.82 -9.74
C SER A 214 -27.36 12.05 -10.82
N ARG A 215 -27.36 13.23 -11.44
CA ARG A 215 -28.30 13.53 -12.52
C ARG A 215 -27.86 12.87 -13.82
N PRO A 216 -28.73 12.11 -14.48
CA PRO A 216 -28.44 11.55 -15.80
C PRO A 216 -28.04 12.62 -16.83
N GLU A 217 -28.51 13.84 -16.66
CA GLU A 217 -28.24 14.99 -17.52
C GLU A 217 -26.76 15.43 -17.54
N ASP A 218 -26.00 15.18 -16.45
CA ASP A 218 -24.56 15.43 -16.42
C ASP A 218 -23.76 14.36 -17.20
N ASP A 219 -24.37 13.21 -17.47
CA ASP A 219 -23.77 12.13 -18.27
C ASP A 219 -24.08 12.29 -19.79
N GLU A 220 -25.08 13.10 -20.17
CA GLU A 220 -25.49 13.28 -21.58
C GLU A 220 -24.50 14.13 -22.40
N ILE A 221 -23.66 14.94 -21.79
CA ILE A 221 -22.59 15.69 -22.46
C ILE A 221 -21.35 14.82 -22.69
N GLU A 222 -21.42 13.54 -22.33
CA GLU A 222 -20.29 12.64 -22.51
C GLU A 222 -20.03 12.35 -23.99
N ILE A 223 -18.78 12.61 -24.40
CA ILE A 223 -18.26 12.06 -25.65
C ILE A 223 -18.35 10.52 -25.52
N ARG A 224 -19.08 9.89 -26.43
CA ARG A 224 -19.24 8.43 -26.44
C ARG A 224 -17.88 7.76 -26.32
N PRO A 225 -17.73 6.65 -25.54
CA PRO A 225 -16.46 5.97 -25.34
C PRO A 225 -15.72 5.62 -26.63
N ASP A 226 -16.46 5.26 -27.68
CA ASP A 226 -15.96 4.95 -29.01
C ASP A 226 -15.34 6.15 -29.78
N ARG A 227 -15.64 7.37 -29.35
CA ARG A 227 -15.10 8.61 -29.92
C ARG A 227 -14.03 9.27 -29.08
N ARG A 228 -13.73 8.76 -27.89
CA ARG A 228 -12.66 9.30 -27.04
C ARG A 228 -11.30 8.82 -27.52
N PRO A 229 -10.33 9.72 -27.73
CA PRO A 229 -8.97 9.29 -27.95
C PRO A 229 -8.40 8.71 -26.67
N GLY A 230 -7.80 7.51 -26.75
CA GLY A 230 -7.16 6.86 -25.62
C GLY A 230 -7.74 5.50 -25.27
N ILE A 231 -7.13 4.88 -24.30
CA ILE A 231 -7.52 3.56 -23.78
C ILE A 231 -8.51 3.79 -22.63
N PRO A 232 -9.73 3.23 -22.73
CA PRO A 232 -10.73 3.42 -21.67
C PRO A 232 -10.41 2.56 -20.46
N TYR A 233 -10.62 3.11 -19.26
CA TYR A 233 -10.51 2.43 -17.98
C TYR A 233 -11.71 2.70 -17.10
N PRO A 234 -12.13 1.73 -16.28
CA PRO A 234 -13.17 1.93 -15.29
C PRO A 234 -12.69 2.84 -14.16
N GLU A 235 -13.64 3.47 -13.48
CA GLU A 235 -13.40 4.23 -12.26
C GLU A 235 -14.39 3.80 -11.18
N TRP A 236 -13.90 3.56 -9.96
CA TRP A 236 -14.75 3.16 -8.86
C TRP A 236 -15.54 4.34 -8.28
N ASN A 237 -16.85 4.20 -8.24
CA ASN A 237 -17.70 5.20 -7.62
C ASN A 237 -17.99 4.83 -6.16
N LEU A 238 -17.39 5.58 -5.24
CA LEU A 238 -17.55 5.41 -3.78
C LEU A 238 -19.03 5.46 -3.33
N TRP A 239 -19.85 6.29 -3.98
CA TRP A 239 -21.21 6.57 -3.55
C TRP A 239 -22.19 5.49 -4.00
N THR A 240 -22.05 5.05 -5.26
CA THR A 240 -22.87 3.96 -5.80
C THR A 240 -22.32 2.57 -5.51
N LYS A 241 -21.06 2.48 -5.04
CA LYS A 241 -20.29 1.23 -4.81
C LYS A 241 -20.26 0.34 -6.06
N ARG A 242 -20.08 0.96 -7.22
CA ARG A 242 -19.99 0.27 -8.53
C ARG A 242 -18.90 0.89 -9.36
N PHE A 243 -18.35 0.10 -10.25
CA PHE A 243 -17.49 0.64 -11.30
C PHE A 243 -18.32 1.39 -12.33
N ARG A 244 -17.81 2.53 -12.76
CA ARG A 244 -18.24 3.21 -13.97
C ARG A 244 -17.38 2.69 -15.12
N PRO A 245 -17.93 1.87 -16.03
CA PRO A 245 -17.15 1.33 -17.14
C PRO A 245 -16.72 2.46 -18.07
N ASP A 246 -15.53 2.32 -18.66
CA ASP A 246 -14.98 3.24 -19.66
C ASP A 246 -15.03 4.73 -19.28
N HIS A 247 -14.95 5.00 -17.98
CA HIS A 247 -15.17 6.36 -17.46
C HIS A 247 -13.97 7.28 -17.67
N VAL A 248 -12.75 6.73 -17.69
CA VAL A 248 -11.51 7.51 -17.83
C VAL A 248 -10.75 7.08 -19.08
N ALA A 249 -10.27 8.05 -19.86
CA ALA A 249 -9.45 7.80 -21.04
C ALA A 249 -7.97 8.06 -20.73
N VAL A 250 -7.14 7.04 -20.89
CA VAL A 250 -5.68 7.12 -20.75
C VAL A 250 -5.05 7.26 -22.13
N LEU A 251 -4.27 8.33 -22.32
CA LEU A 251 -3.48 8.59 -23.51
C LEU A 251 -2.02 8.24 -23.23
N GLU A 252 -1.60 7.06 -23.66
CA GLU A 252 -0.18 6.73 -23.61
C GLU A 252 0.54 7.38 -24.79
N ARG A 253 1.60 8.12 -24.50
CA ARG A 253 2.43 8.77 -25.51
C ARG A 253 3.89 8.53 -25.22
N ARG A 254 4.65 8.26 -26.27
CA ARG A 254 6.10 8.24 -26.15
C ARG A 254 6.62 9.66 -26.06
N GLN A 255 7.52 9.90 -25.09
CA GLN A 255 8.21 11.18 -24.97
C GLN A 255 9.48 11.15 -25.82
N PRO A 256 9.54 11.86 -26.95
CA PRO A 256 10.75 11.94 -27.75
C PRO A 256 11.82 12.75 -27.02
N PRO A 257 13.11 12.40 -27.19
CA PRO A 257 14.19 13.21 -26.66
C PRO A 257 14.21 14.58 -27.34
N LEU A 258 14.37 15.63 -26.55
CA LEU A 258 14.69 16.94 -27.09
C LEU A 258 16.20 16.98 -27.35
N GLY A 259 16.64 17.46 -28.50
CA GLY A 259 18.04 17.47 -28.92
C GLY A 259 18.97 18.41 -28.13
N ARG A 260 18.72 18.60 -26.83
CA ARG A 260 19.58 19.35 -25.90
C ARG A 260 20.49 18.41 -25.14
N THR A 261 21.75 18.83 -24.98
CA THR A 261 22.71 18.12 -24.14
C THR A 261 22.17 18.07 -22.69
N PRO A 262 22.00 16.88 -22.13
CA PRO A 262 21.44 16.75 -20.79
C PRO A 262 22.41 17.30 -19.73
N ALA A 263 21.87 17.92 -18.69
CA ALA A 263 22.65 18.24 -17.51
C ALA A 263 23.08 16.94 -16.80
N PRO A 264 24.34 16.80 -16.38
CA PRO A 264 24.79 15.59 -15.71
C PRO A 264 24.01 15.38 -14.42
N VAL A 265 23.51 14.16 -14.20
CA VAL A 265 22.94 13.78 -12.90
C VAL A 265 24.03 13.89 -11.85
N ALA A 266 23.73 14.50 -10.70
CA ALA A 266 24.68 14.63 -9.63
C ALA A 266 25.25 13.24 -9.26
N VAL A 267 26.57 13.13 -9.17
CA VAL A 267 27.29 11.87 -8.88
C VAL A 267 26.77 11.22 -7.60
N ASP A 268 26.30 12.02 -6.67
CA ASP A 268 25.75 11.58 -5.39
C ASP A 268 24.47 10.75 -5.51
N VAL A 269 23.62 10.99 -6.51
CA VAL A 269 22.40 10.20 -6.72
C VAL A 269 22.76 8.81 -7.14
N ARG A 270 23.65 8.65 -8.12
CA ARG A 270 24.03 7.33 -8.68
C ARG A 270 24.69 6.41 -7.66
N ARG A 271 25.43 6.93 -6.68
CA ARG A 271 26.08 6.09 -5.66
C ARG A 271 25.11 5.22 -4.84
N TRP A 272 23.89 5.69 -4.64
CA TRP A 272 22.86 4.95 -3.88
C TRP A 272 22.32 3.73 -4.61
N PHE A 273 22.36 3.75 -5.94
CA PHE A 273 21.83 2.71 -6.81
C PHE A 273 22.87 1.67 -7.24
N ARG A 274 24.13 1.82 -6.85
CA ARG A 274 25.15 0.78 -7.09
C ARG A 274 24.75 -0.49 -6.35
N GLN A 275 24.44 -1.55 -7.11
CA GLN A 275 24.13 -2.87 -6.57
C GLN A 275 25.28 -3.82 -6.84
N PRO A 276 25.59 -4.75 -5.90
CA PRO A 276 26.44 -5.87 -6.22
C PRO A 276 25.71 -6.71 -7.28
N THR A 277 26.38 -6.96 -8.39
CA THR A 277 25.85 -7.80 -9.46
C THR A 277 25.79 -9.24 -8.91
N HIS A 278 24.60 -9.76 -8.66
CA HIS A 278 24.44 -11.18 -8.40
C HIS A 278 24.83 -11.95 -9.64
N ARG A 279 25.84 -12.78 -9.53
CA ARG A 279 26.25 -13.68 -10.59
C ARG A 279 25.75 -15.09 -10.28
N ALA A 280 25.12 -15.71 -11.26
CA ALA A 280 24.73 -17.12 -11.20
C ALA A 280 25.68 -17.92 -12.07
N LEU A 281 26.02 -19.11 -11.59
CA LEU A 281 26.81 -20.06 -12.33
C LEU A 281 25.89 -20.72 -13.38
N ILE A 282 26.06 -20.38 -14.64
CA ILE A 282 25.24 -20.89 -15.76
C ILE A 282 26.07 -21.85 -16.58
N GLY A 283 25.57 -23.09 -16.76
CA GLY A 283 26.19 -24.13 -17.58
C GLY A 283 25.92 -23.96 -19.08
N GLY A 284 26.58 -24.78 -19.90
CA GLY A 284 26.38 -24.83 -21.34
C GLY A 284 27.10 -23.72 -22.11
N ARG A 285 28.23 -23.27 -21.60
CA ARG A 285 29.11 -22.31 -22.22
C ARG A 285 30.26 -23.01 -22.94
N GLU A 286 30.80 -22.36 -23.96
CA GLU A 286 31.98 -22.83 -24.72
C GLU A 286 33.29 -22.58 -23.95
N ASP A 287 33.28 -21.57 -23.06
CA ASP A 287 34.37 -21.20 -22.16
C ASP A 287 33.77 -20.72 -20.82
N GLY A 288 34.49 -20.85 -19.70
CA GLY A 288 34.00 -20.48 -18.38
C GLY A 288 34.95 -20.81 -17.25
N VAL A 289 34.59 -20.36 -16.03
CA VAL A 289 35.41 -20.50 -14.81
C VAL A 289 35.39 -21.89 -14.21
N ASP A 290 34.40 -22.72 -14.56
CA ASP A 290 34.20 -24.07 -13.98
C ASP A 290 33.73 -25.05 -15.06
N LEU A 291 34.07 -26.35 -14.89
CA LEU A 291 33.69 -27.42 -15.81
C LEU A 291 32.37 -28.06 -15.31
N ASP A 292 31.39 -28.12 -16.22
CA ASP A 292 30.14 -28.88 -15.99
C ASP A 292 30.40 -30.36 -16.30
N ILE A 293 30.66 -31.14 -15.24
CA ILE A 293 31.05 -32.55 -15.36
C ILE A 293 29.96 -33.36 -16.07
N ASP A 294 28.69 -33.12 -15.80
CA ASP A 294 27.59 -33.86 -16.42
C ASP A 294 27.52 -33.61 -17.91
N ARG A 295 27.68 -32.35 -18.31
CA ARG A 295 27.74 -31.96 -19.75
C ARG A 295 29.01 -32.42 -20.44
N TYR A 296 30.12 -32.48 -19.69
CA TYR A 296 31.36 -33.01 -20.23
C TYR A 296 31.25 -34.52 -20.49
N ILE A 297 30.66 -35.28 -19.58
CA ILE A 297 30.38 -36.71 -19.74
C ILE A 297 29.46 -36.94 -20.96
N GLY A 298 28.36 -36.15 -21.05
CA GLY A 298 27.45 -36.20 -22.18
C GLY A 298 28.17 -35.94 -23.51
N HIS A 299 28.96 -34.89 -23.58
CA HIS A 299 29.75 -34.54 -24.78
C HIS A 299 30.78 -35.63 -25.13
N PHE A 300 31.41 -36.26 -24.13
CA PHE A 300 32.33 -37.39 -24.35
C PHE A 300 31.62 -38.61 -24.97
N VAL A 301 30.40 -38.88 -24.53
CA VAL A 301 29.53 -39.93 -25.10
C VAL A 301 29.18 -39.57 -26.55
N ASP A 302 28.77 -38.33 -26.81
CA ASP A 302 28.41 -37.84 -28.14
C ASP A 302 29.63 -37.92 -29.12
N LEU A 303 30.82 -37.63 -28.64
CA LEU A 303 32.06 -37.82 -29.39
C LEU A 303 32.28 -39.27 -29.82
N ARG A 304 31.99 -40.22 -28.88
CA ARG A 304 32.15 -41.65 -29.15
C ARG A 304 31.08 -42.21 -30.07
N THR A 305 29.90 -41.61 -30.10
CA THR A 305 28.79 -42.01 -30.97
C THR A 305 28.80 -41.28 -32.34
N GLY A 306 29.73 -40.34 -32.56
CA GLY A 306 29.84 -39.58 -33.78
C GLY A 306 28.79 -38.48 -33.95
N THR A 307 28.09 -38.10 -32.86
CA THR A 307 27.04 -37.07 -32.85
C THR A 307 27.50 -35.73 -32.22
N ALA A 308 28.81 -35.59 -31.98
CA ALA A 308 29.35 -34.44 -31.27
C ALA A 308 29.11 -33.11 -31.97
N ALA A 309 28.44 -32.19 -31.27
CA ALA A 309 28.36 -30.76 -31.56
C ALA A 309 29.50 -30.02 -30.84
N GLN A 310 29.56 -28.70 -31.01
CA GLN A 310 30.54 -27.86 -30.29
C GLN A 310 30.46 -28.09 -28.75
N PRO A 311 31.63 -28.22 -28.07
CA PRO A 311 31.68 -28.50 -26.66
C PRO A 311 31.15 -27.30 -25.84
N ARG A 312 29.98 -27.42 -25.24
CA ARG A 312 29.42 -26.44 -24.32
C ARG A 312 29.38 -26.99 -22.90
N VAL A 313 30.59 -27.29 -22.42
CA VAL A 313 30.81 -28.05 -21.20
C VAL A 313 31.24 -27.19 -20.00
N PHE A 314 31.34 -25.88 -20.17
CA PHE A 314 31.75 -24.98 -19.10
C PHE A 314 30.58 -24.29 -18.44
N ARG A 315 30.80 -23.89 -17.18
CA ARG A 315 29.96 -23.00 -16.40
C ARG A 315 30.69 -21.69 -16.24
N ASP A 316 29.95 -20.58 -16.38
CA ASP A 316 30.46 -19.24 -16.14
C ASP A 316 29.58 -18.44 -15.25
N LEU A 317 30.20 -17.53 -14.47
CA LEU A 317 29.54 -16.60 -13.59
C LEU A 317 28.96 -15.43 -14.42
N VAL A 318 27.72 -15.58 -14.86
CA VAL A 318 27.01 -14.56 -15.64
C VAL A 318 26.14 -13.71 -14.68
N PRO A 319 25.95 -12.41 -14.95
CA PRO A 319 24.95 -11.64 -14.23
C PRO A 319 23.62 -12.37 -14.28
N ALA A 320 23.11 -12.76 -13.12
CA ALA A 320 21.81 -13.42 -13.03
C ALA A 320 20.74 -12.41 -13.44
N ALA A 321 20.08 -12.64 -14.57
CA ALA A 321 18.87 -11.91 -14.90
C ALA A 321 17.83 -12.23 -13.83
N ARG A 322 17.36 -11.21 -13.15
CA ARG A 322 16.29 -11.37 -12.17
C ARG A 322 14.98 -11.45 -12.94
N ASP A 323 14.17 -12.45 -12.63
CA ASP A 323 12.84 -12.64 -13.22
C ASP A 323 11.82 -11.65 -12.63
N VAL A 324 12.13 -10.36 -12.79
CA VAL A 324 11.32 -9.23 -12.28
C VAL A 324 11.12 -8.22 -13.39
N ALA A 325 9.86 -7.84 -13.62
CA ALA A 325 9.50 -6.69 -14.43
C ALA A 325 9.06 -5.53 -13.52
N THR A 326 9.69 -4.37 -13.67
CA THR A 326 9.41 -3.18 -12.85
C THR A 326 8.91 -2.03 -13.70
N ALA A 327 7.77 -1.43 -13.35
CA ALA A 327 7.34 -0.13 -13.86
C ALA A 327 7.57 0.94 -12.79
N VAL A 328 8.15 2.06 -13.16
CA VAL A 328 8.26 3.25 -12.32
C VAL A 328 7.32 4.32 -12.87
N LEU A 329 6.35 4.72 -12.07
CA LEU A 329 5.36 5.74 -12.40
C LEU A 329 5.63 6.99 -11.57
N LEU A 330 5.98 8.08 -12.24
CA LEU A 330 6.23 9.37 -11.62
C LEU A 330 4.99 10.25 -11.75
N ASP A 331 4.64 10.94 -10.69
CA ASP A 331 3.62 11.98 -10.73
C ASP A 331 4.21 13.23 -11.42
N GLY A 332 3.59 13.66 -12.49
CA GLY A 332 3.96 14.87 -13.22
C GLY A 332 3.07 16.07 -12.95
N SER A 333 2.26 16.03 -11.89
CA SER A 333 1.29 17.08 -11.56
C SER A 333 1.95 18.41 -11.17
N SER A 334 1.16 19.48 -11.23
CA SER A 334 1.63 20.83 -10.93
C SER A 334 2.05 21.06 -9.48
N SER A 335 1.57 20.26 -8.53
CA SER A 335 2.00 20.32 -7.13
C SER A 335 3.49 20.05 -6.96
N LEU A 336 4.08 19.20 -7.79
CA LEU A 336 5.53 18.92 -7.81
C LEU A 336 6.34 19.99 -8.55
N GLY A 337 5.68 20.90 -9.26
CA GLY A 337 6.28 22.08 -9.89
C GLY A 337 6.61 23.21 -8.91
N VAL A 338 6.14 23.15 -7.68
CA VAL A 338 6.45 24.09 -6.60
C VAL A 338 7.96 24.03 -6.32
N HIS A 339 8.55 25.13 -5.82
CA HIS A 339 9.99 25.28 -5.65
C HIS A 339 10.81 25.19 -6.95
N GLN A 340 10.31 25.82 -8.03
CA GLN A 340 10.98 25.86 -9.33
C GLN A 340 11.19 24.48 -9.97
N GLY A 341 10.32 23.51 -9.67
CA GLY A 341 10.39 22.16 -10.23
C GLY A 341 11.54 21.29 -9.70
N ARG A 342 12.17 21.68 -8.60
CA ARG A 342 13.30 20.91 -8.03
C ARG A 342 12.92 19.50 -7.60
N THR A 343 11.71 19.34 -7.05
CA THR A 343 11.21 18.02 -6.64
C THR A 343 11.08 17.10 -7.83
N PHE A 344 10.38 17.53 -8.86
CA PHE A 344 10.19 16.74 -10.09
C PHE A 344 11.52 16.45 -10.81
N ALA A 345 12.44 17.43 -10.85
CA ALA A 345 13.77 17.20 -11.41
C ALA A 345 14.56 16.13 -10.66
N LEU A 346 14.45 16.09 -9.32
CA LEU A 346 15.11 15.07 -8.51
C LEU A 346 14.44 13.69 -8.68
N GLU A 347 13.12 13.61 -8.80
CA GLU A 347 12.40 12.37 -9.11
C GLU A 347 12.86 11.79 -10.45
N LEU A 348 12.96 12.61 -11.48
CA LEU A 348 13.51 12.21 -12.79
C LEU A 348 14.96 11.74 -12.69
N ALA A 349 15.80 12.43 -11.91
CA ALA A 349 17.19 12.02 -11.70
C ALA A 349 17.30 10.69 -10.93
N CYS A 350 16.40 10.46 -9.97
CA CYS A 350 16.32 9.17 -9.26
C CYS A 350 15.85 8.04 -10.17
N ALA A 351 14.88 8.31 -11.04
CA ALA A 351 14.40 7.35 -12.02
C ALA A 351 15.49 6.97 -13.03
N ASP A 352 16.30 7.93 -13.47
CA ASP A 352 17.47 7.70 -14.32
C ASP A 352 18.51 6.78 -13.64
N ALA A 353 18.89 7.12 -12.40
CA ALA A 353 19.85 6.34 -11.64
C ALA A 353 19.34 4.93 -11.31
N LEU A 354 18.05 4.77 -11.02
CA LEU A 354 17.42 3.48 -10.81
C LEU A 354 17.36 2.68 -12.10
N SER A 355 17.06 3.32 -13.24
CA SER A 355 17.07 2.69 -14.56
C SER A 355 18.44 2.14 -14.92
N ASP A 356 19.51 2.90 -14.69
CA ASP A 356 20.88 2.44 -14.89
C ASP A 356 21.19 1.19 -14.04
N ALA A 357 20.75 1.18 -12.78
CA ALA A 357 20.96 0.05 -11.88
C ALA A 357 20.16 -1.20 -12.31
N MET A 358 18.91 -1.03 -12.75
CA MET A 358 18.08 -2.12 -13.24
C MET A 358 18.63 -2.68 -14.56
N ALA A 359 19.11 -1.82 -15.47
CA ALA A 359 19.75 -2.23 -16.71
C ALA A 359 21.04 -3.02 -16.44
N ALA A 360 21.88 -2.57 -15.51
CA ALA A 360 23.09 -3.29 -15.11
C ALA A 360 22.80 -4.67 -14.49
N ALA A 361 21.62 -4.82 -13.87
CA ALA A 361 21.13 -6.09 -13.32
C ALA A 361 20.31 -6.93 -14.32
N ALA A 362 20.29 -6.55 -15.60
CA ALA A 362 19.50 -7.18 -16.66
C ALA A 362 18.01 -7.35 -16.31
N GLN A 363 17.43 -6.40 -15.56
CA GLN A 363 16.02 -6.38 -15.20
C GLN A 363 15.18 -5.68 -16.27
N GLN A 364 14.03 -6.26 -16.59
CA GLN A 364 13.04 -5.58 -17.44
C GLN A 364 12.41 -4.42 -16.66
N HIS A 365 12.49 -3.22 -17.24
CA HIS A 365 11.88 -2.06 -16.56
C HIS A 365 11.40 -1.00 -17.54
N GLY A 366 10.31 -0.32 -17.15
CA GLY A 366 9.75 0.82 -17.85
C GLY A 366 9.66 2.05 -16.94
N ILE A 367 9.77 3.25 -17.49
CA ILE A 367 9.64 4.51 -16.77
C ILE A 367 8.60 5.38 -17.44
N PHE A 368 7.65 5.83 -16.62
CA PHE A 368 6.48 6.55 -17.07
C PHE A 368 6.24 7.77 -16.19
N VAL A 369 5.68 8.81 -16.77
CA VAL A 369 5.16 9.99 -16.05
C VAL A 369 3.68 10.14 -16.36
N PHE A 370 2.85 10.35 -15.37
CA PHE A 370 1.44 10.61 -15.60
C PHE A 370 1.03 12.02 -15.19
N THR A 371 0.02 12.55 -15.86
CA THR A 371 -0.64 13.81 -15.52
C THR A 371 -2.13 13.71 -15.87
N GLY A 372 -2.99 14.20 -14.99
CA GLY A 372 -4.42 14.29 -15.23
C GLY A 372 -4.79 15.63 -15.89
N ASN A 373 -5.79 15.59 -16.76
CA ASN A 373 -6.50 16.76 -17.25
C ASN A 373 -7.94 16.33 -17.54
N THR A 374 -8.72 16.24 -16.50
CA THR A 374 -10.05 15.65 -16.46
C THR A 374 -10.07 14.12 -16.75
N ARG A 375 -11.25 13.50 -16.60
CA ARG A 375 -11.45 12.08 -16.94
C ARG A 375 -11.26 11.77 -18.43
N HIS A 376 -11.37 12.77 -19.29
CA HIS A 376 -11.28 12.60 -20.73
C HIS A 376 -9.85 12.51 -21.26
N ARG A 377 -8.88 12.92 -20.43
CA ARG A 377 -7.48 12.99 -20.87
C ARG A 377 -6.52 12.81 -19.69
N VAL A 378 -6.24 11.58 -19.34
CA VAL A 378 -5.13 11.25 -18.44
C VAL A 378 -3.95 10.86 -19.31
N GLU A 379 -2.90 11.67 -19.33
CA GLU A 379 -1.71 11.38 -20.11
C GLU A 379 -0.75 10.49 -19.33
N VAL A 380 -0.30 9.40 -19.94
CA VAL A 380 0.81 8.58 -19.48
C VAL A 380 1.92 8.70 -20.52
N ARG A 381 3.01 9.36 -20.15
CA ARG A 381 4.17 9.54 -21.01
C ARG A 381 5.18 8.46 -20.75
N CYS A 382 5.41 7.60 -21.73
CA CYS A 382 6.46 6.59 -21.70
C CYS A 382 7.82 7.26 -21.96
N LEU A 383 8.66 7.31 -20.95
CA LEU A 383 10.03 7.84 -21.04
C LEU A 383 10.99 6.77 -21.49
N LYS A 384 10.80 5.54 -21.01
CA LYS A 384 11.50 4.33 -21.37
C LYS A 384 10.53 3.16 -21.36
N ASP A 385 10.45 2.44 -22.47
CA ASP A 385 9.68 1.19 -22.51
C ASP A 385 10.52 0.00 -22.01
N PHE A 386 9.83 -1.08 -21.63
CA PHE A 386 10.46 -2.29 -21.08
C PHE A 386 11.49 -2.91 -22.03
N ASP A 387 11.24 -2.87 -23.33
CA ASP A 387 12.09 -3.47 -24.36
C ASP A 387 13.26 -2.57 -24.78
N GLU A 388 13.37 -1.38 -24.19
CA GLU A 388 14.45 -0.45 -24.51
C GLU A 388 15.66 -0.66 -23.63
N PRO A 389 16.86 -0.69 -24.20
CA PRO A 389 18.06 -0.97 -23.42
C PRO A 389 18.48 0.18 -22.49
N ARG A 390 18.09 1.42 -22.81
CA ARG A 390 18.55 2.61 -22.06
C ARG A 390 17.43 3.62 -21.83
N PHE A 391 17.51 4.28 -20.69
CA PHE A 391 16.71 5.45 -20.39
C PHE A 391 17.37 6.71 -21.00
N VAL A 392 16.56 7.58 -21.59
CA VAL A 392 17.02 8.87 -22.10
C VAL A 392 17.14 9.83 -20.92
N HIS A 393 18.28 10.51 -20.84
CA HIS A 393 18.56 11.43 -19.73
C HIS A 393 17.42 12.47 -19.52
N PRO A 394 16.93 12.64 -18.29
CA PRO A 394 15.74 13.46 -18.00
C PRO A 394 15.83 14.90 -18.48
N GLY A 395 17.01 15.52 -18.39
CA GLY A 395 17.25 16.89 -18.87
C GLY A 395 17.07 17.07 -20.38
N GLY A 396 17.22 15.97 -21.16
CA GLY A 396 16.99 15.96 -22.60
C GLY A 396 15.52 15.81 -23.00
N LEU A 397 14.63 15.46 -22.06
CA LEU A 397 13.22 15.22 -22.34
C LEU A 397 12.36 16.50 -22.32
N GLY A 398 12.86 17.61 -21.74
CA GLY A 398 12.13 18.87 -21.62
C GLY A 398 10.83 18.77 -20.85
N LEU A 399 10.70 17.80 -19.94
CA LEU A 399 9.53 17.58 -19.13
C LEU A 399 9.40 18.68 -18.09
N ARG A 400 8.16 19.14 -17.89
CA ARG A 400 7.78 20.07 -16.83
C ARG A 400 6.60 19.48 -16.08
N ALA A 401 6.59 19.65 -14.76
CA ALA A 401 5.42 19.36 -13.94
C ALA A 401 4.26 20.27 -14.34
N GLY A 402 3.07 19.70 -14.45
CA GLY A 402 1.86 20.42 -14.83
C GLY A 402 0.66 19.47 -14.90
N GLY A 403 -0.55 20.04 -14.84
CA GLY A 403 -1.77 19.25 -14.79
C GLY A 403 -2.16 18.79 -13.38
N TYR A 404 -3.06 17.83 -13.32
CA TYR A 404 -3.69 17.31 -12.11
C TYR A 404 -3.31 15.86 -11.87
N THR A 405 -3.83 15.27 -10.77
CA THR A 405 -3.49 13.90 -10.35
C THR A 405 -4.74 13.03 -10.32
N ARG A 406 -4.96 12.21 -11.36
CA ARG A 406 -5.97 11.15 -11.42
C ARG A 406 -5.25 9.80 -11.49
N LEU A 407 -4.96 9.20 -10.32
CA LEU A 407 -4.00 8.09 -10.19
C LEU A 407 -4.59 6.71 -10.53
N GLY A 408 -5.89 6.45 -10.29
CA GLY A 408 -6.47 5.10 -10.44
C GLY A 408 -6.33 4.53 -11.85
N ALA A 409 -6.62 5.33 -12.89
CA ALA A 409 -6.50 4.88 -14.28
C ALA A 409 -5.04 4.62 -14.72
N PRO A 410 -4.02 5.45 -14.40
CA PRO A 410 -2.62 5.13 -14.62
C PRO A 410 -2.15 3.85 -13.93
N LEU A 411 -2.63 3.56 -12.71
CA LEU A 411 -2.33 2.31 -12.02
C LEU A 411 -2.85 1.10 -12.81
N ARG A 412 -4.11 1.11 -13.22
CA ARG A 412 -4.72 0.05 -14.04
C ARG A 412 -4.00 -0.10 -15.37
N HIS A 413 -3.64 1.03 -15.99
CA HIS A 413 -2.92 1.03 -17.26
C HIS A 413 -1.54 0.35 -17.15
N LEU A 414 -0.73 0.72 -16.16
CA LEU A 414 0.59 0.11 -15.98
C LEU A 414 0.51 -1.31 -15.41
N THR A 415 -0.51 -1.65 -14.65
CA THR A 415 -0.80 -3.05 -14.27
C THR A 415 -0.98 -3.90 -15.52
N ARG A 416 -1.81 -3.47 -16.48
CA ARG A 416 -1.97 -4.17 -17.76
C ARG A 416 -0.66 -4.28 -18.53
N ARG A 417 0.12 -3.19 -18.62
CA ARG A 417 1.43 -3.19 -19.29
C ARG A 417 2.43 -4.18 -18.66
N LEU A 418 2.39 -4.32 -17.33
CA LEU A 418 3.22 -5.28 -16.59
C LEU A 418 2.76 -6.72 -16.80
N LEU A 419 1.47 -6.97 -16.93
CA LEU A 419 0.93 -8.32 -17.20
C LEU A 419 1.35 -8.84 -18.57
N ASP A 420 1.56 -7.96 -19.53
CA ASP A 420 2.07 -8.32 -20.87
C ASP A 420 3.58 -8.71 -20.85
N ARG A 421 4.24 -8.61 -19.67
CA ARG A 421 5.68 -8.95 -19.57
C ARG A 421 5.88 -10.37 -19.04
N PRO A 422 6.76 -11.15 -19.72
CA PRO A 422 7.13 -12.49 -19.26
C PRO A 422 8.08 -12.35 -18.05
N ALA A 423 7.51 -12.24 -16.86
CA ALA A 423 8.25 -12.17 -15.62
C ALA A 423 7.50 -12.90 -14.52
N GLY A 424 8.21 -13.61 -13.65
CA GLY A 424 7.66 -14.30 -12.50
C GLY A 424 7.17 -13.33 -11.43
N ARG A 425 7.76 -12.12 -11.38
CA ARG A 425 7.39 -11.07 -10.43
C ARG A 425 7.21 -9.74 -11.14
N ARG A 426 6.16 -9.03 -10.76
CA ARG A 426 5.82 -7.73 -11.34
C ARG A 426 5.70 -6.69 -10.26
N LEU A 427 6.37 -5.56 -10.45
CA LEU A 427 6.44 -4.48 -9.48
C LEU A 427 6.10 -3.14 -10.14
N LEU A 428 5.17 -2.40 -9.52
CA LEU A 428 4.83 -1.03 -9.89
C LEU A 428 5.24 -0.09 -8.74
N ILE A 429 6.23 0.75 -8.97
CA ILE A 429 6.69 1.77 -8.02
C ILE A 429 6.10 3.11 -8.44
N VAL A 430 5.30 3.70 -7.57
CA VAL A 430 4.71 5.04 -7.77
C VAL A 430 5.46 6.04 -6.92
N ILE A 431 5.83 7.18 -7.49
CA ILE A 431 6.49 8.29 -6.80
C ILE A 431 5.66 9.54 -7.02
N GLY A 432 5.26 10.21 -5.95
CA GLY A 432 4.46 11.43 -6.01
C GLY A 432 4.27 12.04 -4.62
N ASP A 433 3.65 13.20 -4.53
CA ASP A 433 3.40 13.89 -3.25
C ASP A 433 2.17 13.37 -2.48
N GLY A 434 1.36 12.53 -3.10
CA GLY A 434 0.14 11.98 -2.52
C GLY A 434 -1.05 12.94 -2.54
N LEU A 435 -0.92 14.08 -3.20
CA LEU A 435 -2.03 15.01 -3.37
C LEU A 435 -2.83 14.64 -4.62
N ILE A 436 -3.86 13.82 -4.43
CA ILE A 436 -4.71 13.37 -5.53
C ILE A 436 -5.84 14.37 -5.73
N SER A 437 -5.82 15.07 -6.86
CA SER A 437 -6.84 16.06 -7.22
C SER A 437 -6.94 16.21 -8.72
N ASP A 438 -8.15 16.03 -9.24
CA ASP A 438 -8.55 16.32 -10.62
C ASP A 438 -10.04 16.67 -10.62
N GLU A 439 -10.57 17.16 -11.72
CA GLU A 439 -11.98 17.52 -11.82
C GLU A 439 -12.90 16.35 -11.48
N GLY A 440 -13.74 16.53 -10.44
CA GLY A 440 -14.62 15.49 -9.93
C GLY A 440 -13.92 14.25 -9.33
N TYR A 441 -12.61 14.32 -9.11
CA TYR A 441 -11.79 13.22 -8.60
C TYR A 441 -10.90 13.71 -7.45
N GLU A 442 -11.49 13.82 -6.25
CA GLU A 442 -10.82 14.39 -5.10
C GLU A 442 -11.17 13.65 -3.79
N GLY A 443 -10.34 13.83 -2.78
CA GLY A 443 -10.57 13.40 -1.42
C GLY A 443 -10.93 11.91 -1.31
N ARG A 444 -12.02 11.60 -0.64
CA ARG A 444 -12.45 10.20 -0.38
C ARG A 444 -12.80 9.42 -1.63
N TYR A 445 -13.34 10.10 -2.64
CA TYR A 445 -13.71 9.48 -3.90
C TYR A 445 -12.46 8.99 -4.63
N ALA A 446 -11.47 9.86 -4.81
CA ALA A 446 -10.24 9.52 -5.49
C ALA A 446 -9.46 8.40 -4.77
N TRP A 447 -9.37 8.47 -3.44
CA TRP A 447 -8.69 7.43 -2.66
C TRP A 447 -9.42 6.09 -2.69
N ALA A 448 -10.76 6.08 -2.78
CA ALA A 448 -11.51 4.83 -2.92
C ALA A 448 -11.23 4.16 -4.28
N ASP A 449 -11.18 4.92 -5.36
CA ASP A 449 -10.81 4.39 -6.67
C ASP A 449 -9.36 3.89 -6.72
N VAL A 450 -8.43 4.63 -6.12
CA VAL A 450 -7.02 4.18 -6.01
C VAL A 450 -6.91 2.89 -5.20
N ALA A 451 -7.67 2.76 -4.11
CA ALA A 451 -7.68 1.54 -3.30
C ALA A 451 -8.12 0.32 -4.13
N HIS A 452 -9.19 0.47 -4.92
CA HIS A 452 -9.63 -0.60 -5.82
C HIS A 452 -8.62 -0.89 -6.93
N ALA A 453 -7.97 0.14 -7.50
CA ALA A 453 -6.93 -0.09 -8.50
C ALA A 453 -5.71 -0.84 -7.94
N VAL A 454 -5.36 -0.63 -6.66
CA VAL A 454 -4.31 -1.38 -5.96
C VAL A 454 -4.76 -2.82 -5.67
N GLU A 455 -6.00 -3.02 -5.24
CA GLU A 455 -6.57 -4.36 -5.03
C GLU A 455 -6.60 -5.16 -6.33
N GLU A 456 -7.06 -4.56 -7.44
CA GLU A 456 -7.05 -5.16 -8.78
C GLU A 456 -5.64 -5.57 -9.22
N ALA A 457 -4.64 -4.71 -8.97
CA ALA A 457 -3.24 -5.00 -9.28
C ALA A 457 -2.71 -6.18 -8.45
N ASP A 458 -2.99 -6.22 -7.14
CA ASP A 458 -2.59 -7.31 -6.25
C ASP A 458 -3.23 -8.65 -6.66
N GLU A 459 -4.51 -8.64 -7.02
CA GLU A 459 -5.22 -9.83 -7.51
C GLU A 459 -4.63 -10.35 -8.83
N ALA A 460 -4.16 -9.43 -9.68
CA ALA A 460 -3.48 -9.76 -10.93
C ALA A 460 -2.00 -10.18 -10.74
N GLY A 461 -1.48 -10.17 -9.51
CA GLY A 461 -0.08 -10.54 -9.22
C GLY A 461 0.93 -9.42 -9.48
N VAL A 462 0.50 -8.15 -9.48
CA VAL A 462 1.35 -6.97 -9.58
C VAL A 462 1.44 -6.28 -8.22
N ALA A 463 2.62 -6.27 -7.62
CA ALA A 463 2.85 -5.58 -6.35
C ALA A 463 3.00 -4.07 -6.58
N VAL A 464 2.14 -3.27 -5.95
CA VAL A 464 2.21 -1.80 -6.04
C VAL A 464 2.89 -1.24 -4.79
N TYR A 465 3.87 -0.36 -5.00
CA TYR A 465 4.57 0.35 -3.93
C TYR A 465 4.48 1.86 -4.15
N TYR A 466 4.17 2.62 -3.10
CA TYR A 466 4.03 4.07 -3.18
C TYR A 466 5.09 4.79 -2.34
N LEU A 467 5.82 5.71 -2.97
CA LEU A 467 6.76 6.63 -2.32
C LEU A 467 6.15 8.04 -2.29
N GLY A 468 5.68 8.45 -1.12
CA GLY A 468 5.17 9.80 -0.91
C GLY A 468 6.31 10.78 -0.65
N VAL A 469 6.46 11.80 -1.50
CA VAL A 469 7.53 12.81 -1.40
C VAL A 469 6.96 14.14 -0.96
N GLY A 470 7.48 14.70 0.12
CA GLY A 470 7.10 16.05 0.56
C GLY A 470 6.72 16.17 2.03
N PRO A 471 6.53 17.41 2.50
CA PRO A 471 6.27 17.70 3.91
C PRO A 471 4.85 17.34 4.36
N VAL A 472 3.91 17.28 3.44
CA VAL A 472 2.49 17.03 3.75
C VAL A 472 2.27 15.57 4.11
N ARG A 473 1.62 15.32 5.25
CA ARG A 473 1.21 13.97 5.64
C ARG A 473 -0.08 13.58 4.91
N VAL A 474 -0.01 12.50 4.16
CA VAL A 474 -1.16 11.92 3.46
C VAL A 474 -1.54 10.63 4.18
N ASP A 475 -2.52 10.71 5.07
CA ASP A 475 -2.95 9.60 5.93
C ASP A 475 -3.47 8.37 5.17
N PRO A 476 -4.12 8.47 4.00
CA PRO A 476 -4.60 7.31 3.27
C PRO A 476 -3.52 6.38 2.71
N LEU A 477 -2.29 6.84 2.47
CA LEU A 477 -1.25 6.02 1.85
C LEU A 477 -1.04 4.65 2.49
N PRO A 478 -0.83 4.54 3.83
CA PRO A 478 -0.65 3.24 4.46
C PRO A 478 -1.91 2.37 4.45
N VAL A 479 -3.09 2.98 4.35
CA VAL A 479 -4.37 2.26 4.30
C VAL A 479 -4.60 1.68 2.91
N VAL A 480 -4.27 2.44 1.86
CA VAL A 480 -4.51 2.09 0.47
C VAL A 480 -3.45 1.13 -0.05
N PHE A 481 -2.17 1.43 0.16
CA PHE A 481 -1.07 0.63 -0.36
C PHE A 481 -0.53 -0.41 0.64
N GLY A 482 -0.86 -0.28 1.92
CA GLY A 482 -0.31 -1.08 3.00
C GLY A 482 0.93 -0.46 3.65
N GLN A 483 1.16 -0.77 4.93
CA GLN A 483 2.27 -0.24 5.74
C GLN A 483 3.66 -0.56 5.18
N ARG A 484 3.82 -1.75 4.58
CA ARG A 484 5.09 -2.19 4.00
C ARG A 484 5.27 -1.77 2.55
N ARG A 485 4.20 -1.32 1.90
CA ARG A 485 4.18 -0.93 0.49
C ARG A 485 3.97 0.58 0.29
N SER A 486 4.05 1.34 1.36
CA SER A 486 4.04 2.79 1.30
C SER A 486 5.08 3.36 2.24
N GLN A 487 5.86 4.28 1.74
CA GLN A 487 6.84 5.01 2.53
C GLN A 487 6.75 6.49 2.22
N ARG A 488 6.90 7.29 3.27
CA ARG A 488 6.92 8.73 3.15
C ARG A 488 8.32 9.28 3.35
N ILE A 489 8.66 10.23 2.52
CA ILE A 489 9.93 10.94 2.51
C ILE A 489 9.64 12.40 2.81
N HIS A 490 10.13 12.89 3.94
CA HIS A 490 9.90 14.27 4.38
C HIS A 490 10.76 15.29 3.63
N ARG A 491 12.00 14.90 3.34
CA ARG A 491 12.96 15.71 2.62
C ARG A 491 13.24 15.08 1.27
N VAL A 492 13.05 15.85 0.23
CA VAL A 492 13.20 15.36 -1.15
C VAL A 492 14.60 14.78 -1.38
N GLU A 493 15.61 15.28 -0.69
CA GLU A 493 17.00 14.83 -0.79
C GLU A 493 17.21 13.38 -0.29
N GLU A 494 16.28 12.84 0.51
CA GLU A 494 16.32 11.46 0.98
C GLU A 494 15.81 10.47 -0.08
N LEU A 495 15.11 10.94 -1.11
CA LEU A 495 14.52 10.10 -2.15
C LEU A 495 15.49 9.10 -2.78
N PRO A 496 16.74 9.48 -3.17
CA PRO A 496 17.66 8.52 -3.78
C PRO A 496 17.99 7.35 -2.86
N ARG A 497 18.22 7.62 -1.58
CA ARG A 497 18.55 6.59 -0.58
C ARG A 497 17.39 5.66 -0.33
N VAL A 498 16.20 6.22 -0.14
CA VAL A 498 15.00 5.46 0.20
C VAL A 498 14.55 4.62 -1.01
N LEU A 499 14.51 5.20 -2.19
CA LEU A 499 14.14 4.47 -3.41
C LEU A 499 15.10 3.31 -3.70
N ALA A 500 16.40 3.52 -3.53
CA ALA A 500 17.39 2.46 -3.71
C ALA A 500 17.24 1.33 -2.66
N HIS A 501 16.90 1.67 -1.42
CA HIS A 501 16.64 0.69 -0.36
C HIS A 501 15.38 -0.12 -0.66
N VAL A 502 14.28 0.56 -0.96
CA VAL A 502 12.99 -0.06 -1.30
C VAL A 502 13.12 -0.99 -2.50
N HIS A 503 13.75 -0.53 -3.57
CA HIS A 503 13.96 -1.37 -4.75
C HIS A 503 14.76 -2.65 -4.42
N ARG A 504 15.84 -2.53 -3.62
CA ARG A 504 16.63 -3.70 -3.20
C ARG A 504 15.81 -4.70 -2.39
N GLU A 505 15.02 -4.22 -1.43
CA GLU A 505 14.17 -5.10 -0.61
C GLU A 505 13.09 -5.79 -1.43
N LEU A 506 12.40 -5.03 -2.29
CA LEU A 506 11.32 -5.58 -3.11
C LEU A 506 11.80 -6.60 -4.14
N VAL A 507 13.03 -6.45 -4.63
CA VAL A 507 13.63 -7.39 -5.58
C VAL A 507 14.27 -8.59 -4.87
N ALA A 508 14.63 -8.47 -3.58
CA ALA A 508 15.21 -9.57 -2.79
C ALA A 508 14.14 -10.51 -2.19
N MET A 509 12.91 -10.03 -2.02
CA MET A 509 11.77 -10.86 -1.59
C MET A 509 11.38 -11.86 -2.68
#